data_5d6f15ae98abcb0c928cfec327ae49bf
#
_entry.id   5d6f15ae98abcb0c928cfec327ae49bf
#
_cell.length_a   1.000
_cell.length_b   1.000
_cell.length_c   1.000
_cell.angle_alpha   90.00
_cell.angle_beta   90.00
_cell.angle_gamma   90.00
#
_symmetry.space_group_name_H-M   'P 1'
#
loop_
_entity.id
_entity.type
_entity.pdbx_description
1 polymer ?
#
loop_
_entity_poly.entity_id
_entity_poly.type
_entity_poly.pdbx_seq_one_letter_code
_entity_poly.pdbx_strand_id
1 'polypeptide(L)'
;MPERSSVLTMRLRRDRIPNQGAVHLPCQRTDGQAAVSVTEQKRTRSSASASWGGDAGRSWALALLCFLVCCGLGFQSWTALRVTGFDLGIFDQAIRSYAHFELPRSPIKNVHHEFPPGFSLLGDHFSPVLALLAPLYWVWDDPRMLIIAQAGLFALGVPVVRNIARRCFADATPSVAQRAADGAALVYALGWPLLNASYTGFHEVAFAVPLTLLMLERAMAHRYGFAALWAALLCMVKEDMGLVTGLFGLVVAIRAHRSGHRTGRAVGIAVMVAGPLVSAVVIAWFLPVMGSPAGYYWSYDRLGADPGGALQHILTEPWVVLQVAFTPAIKLAMLAWLLGTLALLPLGSPTVLLAVPLLAERMLSDNPNHWPVINHYDAFLWPILITATLETLARLHRSRSTGRGAGGRGLSARWAVAAVTLSSAAAVFLGLGLLVHPDSWRPSADKRALAEAAERIPDGATVEADNVIAPRLTSRADVVIVDGTPRGADWVLMREKKRAFPFAAVAEQRDRISLLLTHGYQDVWRRDGVVLLHRVSPVPVPGMSRPGPGSTPVREQVPADVGRNLFQR
;
A
#
# COMPACT_ATOMS: atom_id res chain seq x y z
N MET A 1 54.31 -39.36 -20.14
CA MET A 1 55.72 -38.92 -20.32
C MET A 1 55.71 -37.42 -20.63
N PRO A 2 56.73 -36.69 -20.18
CA PRO A 2 56.65 -35.98 -18.87
C PRO A 2 56.80 -34.44 -19.00
N GLU A 3 56.44 -33.81 -17.88
CA GLU A 3 57.15 -32.70 -17.18
C GLU A 3 57.47 -31.38 -17.93
N ARG A 4 57.15 -30.23 -17.36
CA ARG A 4 57.98 -29.56 -16.35
C ARG A 4 57.27 -28.39 -15.65
N SER A 5 57.34 -28.43 -14.33
CA SER A 5 57.18 -27.32 -13.38
C SER A 5 58.19 -26.20 -13.64
N SER A 6 57.78 -24.93 -13.38
CA SER A 6 58.73 -23.89 -12.97
C SER A 6 58.06 -22.99 -11.90
N VAL A 7 58.60 -23.15 -10.69
CA VAL A 7 58.39 -22.33 -9.50
C VAL A 7 59.19 -21.06 -9.65
N LEU A 8 58.56 -19.89 -9.55
CA LEU A 8 59.29 -18.61 -9.47
C LEU A 8 59.21 -18.07 -8.04
N THR A 9 60.34 -18.21 -7.34
CA THR A 9 60.60 -17.68 -6.00
C THR A 9 61.03 -16.22 -6.11
N MET A 10 60.28 -15.29 -5.53
CA MET A 10 60.65 -13.88 -5.44
C MET A 10 61.22 -13.58 -4.06
N ARG A 11 62.54 -13.28 -4.02
CA ARG A 11 63.31 -12.90 -2.84
C ARG A 11 62.98 -11.48 -2.41
N LEU A 12 62.65 -11.30 -1.14
CA LEU A 12 62.60 -10.00 -0.46
C LEU A 12 64.00 -9.49 -0.21
N ARG A 13 64.35 -8.33 -0.73
CA ARG A 13 65.53 -7.54 -0.35
C ARG A 13 65.21 -6.66 0.86
N ARG A 14 65.95 -6.84 1.94
CA ARG A 14 66.04 -5.92 3.08
C ARG A 14 67.11 -4.86 2.73
N ASP A 15 66.71 -3.60 2.65
CA ASP A 15 67.67 -2.49 2.67
C ASP A 15 67.67 -1.83 4.06
N ARG A 16 68.87 -1.62 4.59
CA ARG A 16 69.18 -1.06 5.91
C ARG A 16 69.07 0.47 5.85
N ILE A 17 68.51 1.06 6.87
CA ILE A 17 68.55 2.51 7.14
C ILE A 17 69.66 2.80 8.16
N PRO A 18 70.50 3.81 7.95
CA PRO A 18 71.56 4.16 8.91
C PRO A 18 70.99 5.10 10.01
N ASN A 19 71.56 4.87 11.18
CA ASN A 19 71.32 5.55 12.44
C ASN A 19 72.06 6.91 12.46
N GLN A 20 71.35 8.05 12.73
CA GLN A 20 72.05 9.29 13.16
C GLN A 20 71.20 10.06 14.18
N GLY A 21 71.79 10.36 15.30
CA GLY A 21 71.76 11.61 16.05
C GLY A 21 70.63 11.79 17.06
N ALA A 22 70.90 11.42 18.31
CA ALA A 22 70.12 11.86 19.46
C ALA A 22 70.41 13.34 19.77
N VAL A 23 69.36 14.19 19.79
CA VAL A 23 69.41 15.54 20.38
C VAL A 23 68.46 15.55 21.58
N HIS A 24 68.99 15.73 22.78
CA HIS A 24 68.30 15.94 24.03
C HIS A 24 67.67 17.35 24.05
N LEU A 25 66.37 17.44 24.27
CA LEU A 25 65.68 18.65 24.75
C LEU A 25 64.85 18.33 25.99
N PRO A 26 64.78 19.23 26.97
CA PRO A 26 64.26 18.95 28.31
C PRO A 26 62.74 18.87 28.37
N CYS A 27 62.32 17.91 29.18
CA CYS A 27 60.91 17.68 29.55
C CYS A 27 60.40 18.80 30.47
N GLN A 28 59.46 19.60 30.00
CA GLN A 28 58.60 20.39 30.87
C GLN A 28 57.28 19.65 31.07
N ARG A 29 57.01 19.26 32.30
CA ARG A 29 55.73 18.72 32.76
C ARG A 29 54.66 19.83 32.65
N THR A 30 53.58 19.50 31.94
CA THR A 30 52.30 20.21 32.05
C THR A 30 51.23 19.22 32.49
N ASP A 31 51.09 19.04 33.78
CA ASP A 31 50.08 18.15 34.43
C ASP A 31 48.69 18.81 34.53
N GLY A 32 48.28 19.60 33.55
CA GLY A 32 47.00 20.33 33.64
C GLY A 32 45.99 20.06 32.50
N GLN A 33 46.40 19.46 31.39
CA GLN A 33 45.52 19.35 30.21
C GLN A 33 44.88 17.98 29.98
N ALA A 34 45.35 16.92 30.59
CA ALA A 34 44.81 15.56 30.40
C ALA A 34 43.50 15.32 31.13
N ALA A 35 43.24 16.01 32.26
CA ALA A 35 42.03 15.82 33.05
C ALA A 35 40.76 16.51 32.45
N VAL A 36 40.96 17.61 31.68
CA VAL A 36 39.84 18.35 31.07
C VAL A 36 39.30 17.62 29.85
N SER A 37 40.14 16.96 29.06
CA SER A 37 39.70 16.27 27.83
C SER A 37 38.91 15.00 28.10
N VAL A 38 39.21 14.26 29.16
CA VAL A 38 38.45 13.04 29.53
C VAL A 38 37.09 13.33 30.11
N THR A 39 36.94 14.46 30.82
CA THR A 39 35.66 14.88 31.40
C THR A 39 34.72 15.44 30.32
N GLU A 40 35.26 16.15 29.33
CA GLU A 40 34.50 16.70 28.23
C GLU A 40 34.07 15.59 27.23
N GLN A 41 34.91 14.60 26.98
CA GLN A 41 34.59 13.44 26.15
C GLN A 41 33.57 12.49 26.81
N LYS A 42 33.55 12.38 28.16
CA LYS A 42 32.51 11.67 28.90
C LYS A 42 31.20 12.44 28.93
N ARG A 43 31.21 13.78 29.03
CA ARG A 43 30.01 14.63 28.99
C ARG A 43 29.35 14.61 27.61
N THR A 44 30.13 14.67 26.53
CA THR A 44 29.60 14.59 25.16
C THR A 44 29.07 13.19 24.83
N ARG A 45 29.68 12.11 25.34
CA ARG A 45 29.15 10.75 25.18
C ARG A 45 27.87 10.53 25.99
N SER A 46 27.75 11.06 27.19
CA SER A 46 26.54 10.92 28.02
C SER A 46 25.38 11.76 27.50
N SER A 47 25.63 12.95 26.98
CA SER A 47 24.60 13.76 26.34
C SER A 47 24.16 13.18 24.99
N ALA A 48 25.04 12.55 24.23
CA ALA A 48 24.71 11.83 23.00
C ALA A 48 23.81 10.61 23.30
N SER A 49 24.13 9.79 24.31
CA SER A 49 23.31 8.62 24.66
C SER A 49 21.94 8.99 25.18
N ALA A 50 21.80 10.05 25.98
CA ALA A 50 20.52 10.55 26.46
C ALA A 50 19.64 11.13 25.32
N SER A 51 20.26 11.76 24.32
CA SER A 51 19.54 12.25 23.13
C SER A 51 19.05 11.13 22.22
N TRP A 52 19.80 10.05 22.09
CA TRP A 52 19.39 8.87 21.31
C TRP A 52 18.18 8.15 21.91
N GLY A 53 18.13 7.98 23.25
CA GLY A 53 16.98 7.37 23.93
C GLY A 53 15.70 8.19 23.78
N GLY A 54 15.79 9.51 23.96
CA GLY A 54 14.64 10.40 23.78
C GLY A 54 14.10 10.48 22.36
N ASP A 55 14.97 10.30 21.37
CA ASP A 55 14.60 10.37 19.96
C ASP A 55 13.96 9.06 19.43
N ALA A 56 14.49 7.90 19.86
CA ALA A 56 13.85 6.62 19.60
C ALA A 56 12.46 6.56 20.24
N GLY A 57 12.33 7.03 21.49
CA GLY A 57 11.05 7.11 22.19
C GLY A 57 10.01 7.94 21.42
N ARG A 58 10.37 9.11 20.88
CA ARG A 58 9.46 9.92 20.05
C ARG A 58 9.05 9.19 18.76
N SER A 59 9.99 8.50 18.11
CA SER A 59 9.69 7.75 16.88
C SER A 59 8.63 6.68 17.14
N TRP A 60 8.79 5.92 18.23
CA TRP A 60 7.85 4.87 18.59
C TRP A 60 6.53 5.41 19.15
N ALA A 61 6.54 6.55 19.84
CA ALA A 61 5.30 7.22 20.27
C ALA A 61 4.45 7.67 19.07
N LEU A 62 5.08 8.26 18.05
CA LEU A 62 4.39 8.63 16.81
C LEU A 62 3.95 7.41 15.98
N ALA A 63 4.74 6.33 15.99
CA ALA A 63 4.35 5.07 15.37
C ALA A 63 3.15 4.45 16.08
N LEU A 64 3.12 4.47 17.42
CA LEU A 64 1.98 4.01 18.21
C LEU A 64 0.73 4.87 17.93
N LEU A 65 0.87 6.19 17.81
CA LEU A 65 -0.23 7.07 17.43
C LEU A 65 -0.79 6.68 16.05
N CYS A 66 0.07 6.47 15.05
CA CYS A 66 -0.32 6.00 13.72
C CYS A 66 -1.08 4.67 13.81
N PHE A 67 -0.51 3.71 14.53
CA PHE A 67 -1.11 2.39 14.74
C PHE A 67 -2.50 2.49 15.36
N LEU A 68 -2.65 3.23 16.46
CA LEU A 68 -3.92 3.36 17.17
C LEU A 68 -4.99 4.07 16.33
N VAL A 69 -4.63 5.12 15.58
CA VAL A 69 -5.56 5.83 14.72
C VAL A 69 -6.01 4.94 13.55
N CYS A 70 -5.09 4.24 12.90
CA CYS A 70 -5.41 3.32 11.80
C CYS A 70 -6.24 2.13 12.29
N CYS A 71 -5.88 1.52 13.42
CA CYS A 71 -6.71 0.48 14.07
C CYS A 71 -8.10 1.02 14.41
N GLY A 72 -8.19 2.21 15.00
CA GLY A 72 -9.45 2.84 15.37
C GLY A 72 -10.39 2.98 14.17
N LEU A 73 -9.90 3.46 13.02
CA LEU A 73 -10.67 3.57 11.78
C LEU A 73 -11.07 2.21 11.21
N GLY A 74 -10.16 1.25 11.19
CA GLY A 74 -10.46 -0.10 10.72
C GLY A 74 -11.49 -0.81 11.59
N PHE A 75 -11.36 -0.74 12.91
CA PHE A 75 -12.34 -1.31 13.84
C PHE A 75 -13.69 -0.56 13.82
N GLN A 76 -13.67 0.76 13.60
CA GLN A 76 -14.90 1.52 13.38
C GLN A 76 -15.63 1.02 12.13
N SER A 77 -14.90 0.86 11.02
CA SER A 77 -15.46 0.36 9.76
C SER A 77 -15.99 -1.07 9.91
N TRP A 78 -15.27 -1.94 10.64
CA TRP A 78 -15.72 -3.29 11.00
C TRP A 78 -17.01 -3.26 11.83
N THR A 79 -17.04 -2.48 12.91
CA THR A 79 -18.19 -2.40 13.83
C THR A 79 -19.44 -1.89 13.12
N ALA A 80 -19.27 -0.89 12.26
CA ALA A 80 -20.34 -0.30 11.48
C ALA A 80 -20.73 -1.10 10.22
N LEU A 81 -20.14 -2.30 9.99
CA LEU A 81 -20.33 -3.14 8.81
C LEU A 81 -20.12 -2.35 7.51
N ARG A 82 -18.97 -1.72 7.36
CA ARG A 82 -18.57 -0.96 6.18
C ARG A 82 -17.49 -1.67 5.37
N VAL A 83 -16.65 -2.50 6.01
CA VAL A 83 -15.73 -3.42 5.30
C VAL A 83 -16.53 -4.48 4.57
N THR A 84 -16.03 -4.92 3.44
CA THR A 84 -16.77 -5.78 2.51
C THR A 84 -16.10 -7.13 2.28
N GLY A 85 -16.85 -8.09 1.75
CA GLY A 85 -16.31 -9.36 1.32
C GLY A 85 -15.32 -9.22 0.16
N PHE A 86 -15.57 -8.27 -0.76
CA PHE A 86 -14.68 -8.01 -1.89
C PHE A 86 -13.36 -7.34 -1.51
N ASP A 87 -13.28 -6.71 -0.35
CA ASP A 87 -12.03 -6.18 0.19
C ASP A 87 -11.45 -7.17 1.22
N LEU A 88 -11.89 -7.04 2.47
CA LEU A 88 -11.36 -7.83 3.59
C LEU A 88 -11.59 -9.35 3.45
N GLY A 89 -12.78 -9.76 2.96
CA GLY A 89 -13.14 -11.19 2.88
C GLY A 89 -12.27 -11.98 1.90
N ILE A 90 -11.92 -11.40 0.75
CA ILE A 90 -11.05 -12.04 -0.24
C ILE A 90 -9.67 -12.32 0.38
N PHE A 91 -9.07 -11.32 1.02
CA PHE A 91 -7.74 -11.47 1.62
C PHE A 91 -7.75 -12.38 2.84
N ASP A 92 -8.82 -12.34 3.65
CA ASP A 92 -8.99 -13.25 4.78
C ASP A 92 -8.99 -14.70 4.33
N GLN A 93 -9.79 -15.06 3.32
CA GLN A 93 -9.83 -16.42 2.78
C GLN A 93 -8.47 -16.84 2.19
N ALA A 94 -7.80 -15.94 1.46
CA ALA A 94 -6.50 -16.22 0.85
C ALA A 94 -5.39 -16.46 1.89
N ILE A 95 -5.33 -15.62 2.93
CA ILE A 95 -4.29 -15.74 3.98
C ILE A 95 -4.57 -16.95 4.87
N ARG A 96 -5.85 -17.30 5.10
CA ARG A 96 -6.22 -18.54 5.79
C ARG A 96 -5.73 -19.77 5.00
N SER A 97 -5.84 -19.77 3.65
CA SER A 97 -5.24 -20.82 2.83
C SER A 97 -3.73 -20.93 3.05
N TYR A 98 -3.00 -19.81 3.04
CA TYR A 98 -1.57 -19.81 3.35
C TYR A 98 -1.26 -20.32 4.77
N ALA A 99 -2.10 -20.02 5.76
CA ALA A 99 -1.92 -20.52 7.12
C ALA A 99 -2.05 -22.05 7.21
N HIS A 100 -2.75 -22.66 6.27
CA HIS A 100 -2.86 -24.12 6.11
C HIS A 100 -1.85 -24.69 5.11
N PHE A 101 -0.84 -23.90 4.68
CA PHE A 101 0.20 -24.29 3.71
C PHE A 101 -0.35 -24.62 2.31
N GLU A 102 -1.47 -24.01 1.95
CA GLU A 102 -2.09 -24.12 0.63
C GLU A 102 -1.83 -22.87 -0.22
N LEU A 103 -2.04 -22.98 -1.54
CA LEU A 103 -2.07 -21.80 -2.40
C LEU A 103 -3.24 -20.88 -1.99
N PRO A 104 -3.07 -19.56 -2.04
CA PRO A 104 -4.10 -18.63 -1.62
C PRO A 104 -5.31 -18.72 -2.53
N ARG A 105 -6.45 -19.08 -1.96
CA ARG A 105 -7.74 -19.18 -2.66
C ARG A 105 -8.76 -18.28 -1.98
N SER A 106 -9.66 -17.74 -2.78
CA SER A 106 -10.82 -17.02 -2.27
C SER A 106 -12.08 -17.46 -3.01
N PRO A 107 -12.95 -18.28 -2.40
CA PRO A 107 -14.27 -18.60 -2.95
C PRO A 107 -15.07 -17.35 -3.35
N ILE A 108 -15.00 -16.28 -2.55
CA ILE A 108 -15.64 -14.99 -2.90
C ILE A 108 -15.15 -14.49 -4.25
N LYS A 109 -13.82 -14.42 -4.46
CA LYS A 109 -13.25 -13.93 -5.72
C LYS A 109 -13.57 -14.87 -6.87
N ASN A 110 -13.34 -16.18 -6.67
CA ASN A 110 -13.47 -17.18 -7.72
C ASN A 110 -14.89 -17.22 -8.27
N VAL A 111 -15.88 -17.27 -7.39
CA VAL A 111 -17.29 -17.37 -7.79
C VAL A 111 -17.77 -16.10 -8.49
N HIS A 112 -17.42 -14.92 -8.01
CA HIS A 112 -17.87 -13.66 -8.58
C HIS A 112 -17.28 -13.38 -9.97
N HIS A 113 -16.04 -13.85 -10.22
CA HIS A 113 -15.37 -13.70 -11.52
C HIS A 113 -15.43 -14.94 -12.40
N GLU A 114 -16.29 -15.91 -12.04
CA GLU A 114 -16.46 -17.17 -12.78
C GLU A 114 -15.16 -18.00 -12.94
N PHE A 115 -14.22 -17.81 -12.00
CA PHE A 115 -13.01 -18.62 -11.98
C PHE A 115 -13.27 -20.02 -11.48
N PRO A 116 -12.47 -21.02 -11.88
CA PRO A 116 -12.55 -22.36 -11.32
C PRO A 116 -12.40 -22.36 -9.80
N PRO A 117 -13.07 -23.26 -9.05
CA PRO A 117 -12.99 -23.30 -7.57
C PRO A 117 -11.56 -23.44 -7.03
N GLY A 118 -10.66 -24.04 -7.80
CA GLY A 118 -9.24 -24.20 -7.45
C GLY A 118 -8.34 -23.03 -7.84
N PHE A 119 -8.89 -21.97 -8.45
CA PHE A 119 -8.12 -20.81 -8.89
C PHE A 119 -7.42 -20.13 -7.73
N SER A 120 -6.13 -19.87 -7.91
CA SER A 120 -5.31 -19.19 -6.90
C SER A 120 -5.36 -17.67 -7.07
N LEU A 121 -5.47 -16.94 -5.95
CA LEU A 121 -5.40 -15.48 -5.95
C LEU A 121 -4.07 -14.94 -6.54
N LEU A 122 -3.00 -15.76 -6.59
CA LEU A 122 -1.77 -15.40 -7.29
C LEU A 122 -1.95 -15.27 -8.82
N GLY A 123 -2.98 -15.87 -9.39
CA GLY A 123 -3.38 -15.67 -10.79
C GLY A 123 -4.25 -14.42 -10.97
N ASP A 124 -4.87 -13.93 -9.90
CA ASP A 124 -5.57 -12.64 -9.90
C ASP A 124 -4.56 -11.48 -9.79
N HIS A 125 -3.82 -11.42 -8.68
CA HIS A 125 -2.74 -10.45 -8.46
C HIS A 125 -1.48 -11.15 -7.94
N PHE A 126 -0.32 -10.77 -8.45
CA PHE A 126 0.96 -11.28 -7.98
C PHE A 126 1.30 -10.67 -6.62
N SER A 127 0.81 -11.30 -5.56
CA SER A 127 0.98 -10.81 -4.18
C SER A 127 1.54 -11.88 -3.23
N PRO A 128 2.68 -12.53 -3.54
CA PRO A 128 3.24 -13.56 -2.65
C PRO A 128 3.62 -13.03 -1.26
N VAL A 129 3.80 -11.72 -1.10
CA VAL A 129 4.05 -11.06 0.19
C VAL A 129 2.96 -11.34 1.24
N LEU A 130 1.74 -11.65 0.81
CA LEU A 130 0.62 -12.00 1.69
C LEU A 130 0.90 -13.22 2.56
N ALA A 131 1.74 -14.15 2.11
CA ALA A 131 2.16 -15.31 2.88
C ALA A 131 2.84 -14.94 4.21
N LEU A 132 3.44 -13.74 4.31
CA LEU A 132 4.03 -13.25 5.55
C LEU A 132 3.01 -13.01 6.67
N LEU A 133 1.72 -12.93 6.34
CA LEU A 133 0.64 -12.77 7.31
C LEU A 133 0.09 -14.11 7.81
N ALA A 134 0.39 -15.22 7.17
CA ALA A 134 -0.09 -16.55 7.55
C ALA A 134 0.19 -16.90 9.02
N PRO A 135 1.40 -16.64 9.59
CA PRO A 135 1.66 -16.92 11.00
C PRO A 135 0.76 -16.16 11.99
N LEU A 136 0.20 -15.04 11.60
CA LEU A 136 -0.72 -14.28 12.45
C LEU A 136 -2.04 -15.02 12.65
N TYR A 137 -2.48 -15.81 11.66
CA TYR A 137 -3.67 -16.63 11.72
C TYR A 137 -3.52 -17.85 12.63
N TRP A 138 -2.30 -18.28 12.90
CA TRP A 138 -2.04 -19.31 13.93
C TRP A 138 -2.21 -18.77 15.35
N VAL A 139 -2.14 -17.44 15.51
CA VAL A 139 -2.36 -16.76 16.81
C VAL A 139 -3.82 -16.37 16.99
N TRP A 140 -4.42 -15.85 15.92
CA TRP A 140 -5.82 -15.42 15.93
C TRP A 140 -6.41 -15.52 14.52
N ASP A 141 -7.20 -16.57 14.30
CA ASP A 141 -7.89 -16.82 13.02
C ASP A 141 -9.17 -15.98 12.93
N ASP A 142 -8.99 -14.71 12.65
CA ASP A 142 -10.08 -13.73 12.53
C ASP A 142 -9.71 -12.64 11.51
N PRO A 143 -10.64 -12.23 10.64
CA PRO A 143 -10.38 -11.16 9.64
C PRO A 143 -9.87 -9.85 10.23
N ARG A 144 -10.19 -9.55 11.49
CA ARG A 144 -9.71 -8.35 12.21
C ARG A 144 -8.19 -8.33 12.38
N MET A 145 -7.54 -9.49 12.30
CA MET A 145 -6.07 -9.56 12.30
C MET A 145 -5.47 -8.78 11.13
N LEU A 146 -6.13 -8.74 9.99
CA LEU A 146 -5.68 -7.98 8.81
C LEU A 146 -5.77 -6.46 9.03
N ILE A 147 -6.77 -6.00 9.79
CA ILE A 147 -6.88 -4.59 10.20
C ILE A 147 -5.67 -4.20 11.06
N ILE A 148 -5.32 -5.05 12.02
CA ILE A 148 -4.16 -4.86 12.91
C ILE A 148 -2.86 -4.90 12.11
N ALA A 149 -2.72 -5.87 11.20
CA ALA A 149 -1.52 -6.04 10.36
C ALA A 149 -1.29 -4.81 9.45
N GLN A 150 -2.34 -4.31 8.79
CA GLN A 150 -2.26 -3.10 7.97
C GLN A 150 -1.84 -1.87 8.77
N ALA A 151 -2.46 -1.65 9.93
CA ALA A 151 -2.09 -0.56 10.83
C ALA A 151 -0.63 -0.67 11.31
N GLY A 152 -0.16 -1.88 11.58
CA GLY A 152 1.23 -2.17 11.92
C GLY A 152 2.20 -1.82 10.77
N LEU A 153 1.87 -2.22 9.55
CA LEU A 153 2.67 -1.89 8.35
C LEU A 153 2.78 -0.37 8.15
N PHE A 154 1.68 0.36 8.31
CA PHE A 154 1.70 1.82 8.21
C PHE A 154 2.54 2.47 9.33
N ALA A 155 2.40 1.99 10.56
CA ALA A 155 3.16 2.48 11.71
C ALA A 155 4.67 2.26 11.57
N LEU A 156 5.10 1.15 10.96
CA LEU A 156 6.52 0.86 10.67
C LEU A 156 7.15 1.90 9.74
N GLY A 157 6.38 2.59 8.93
CA GLY A 157 6.86 3.69 8.08
C GLY A 157 7.29 4.94 8.86
N VAL A 158 6.72 5.19 10.05
CA VAL A 158 6.97 6.42 10.83
C VAL A 158 8.45 6.64 11.16
N PRO A 159 9.19 5.68 11.77
CA PRO A 159 10.62 5.87 12.03
C PRO A 159 11.43 6.04 10.75
N VAL A 160 11.01 5.43 9.65
CA VAL A 160 11.70 5.55 8.36
C VAL A 160 11.54 6.96 7.78
N VAL A 161 10.33 7.53 7.81
CA VAL A 161 10.06 8.92 7.39
C VAL A 161 10.88 9.92 8.23
N ARG A 162 10.99 9.72 9.54
CA ARG A 162 11.84 10.53 10.40
C ARG A 162 13.31 10.49 9.97
N ASN A 163 13.82 9.31 9.62
CA ASN A 163 15.18 9.15 9.12
C ASN A 163 15.37 9.83 7.76
N ILE A 164 14.42 9.71 6.84
CA ILE A 164 14.42 10.43 5.56
C ILE A 164 14.48 11.93 5.80
N ALA A 165 13.62 12.47 6.66
CA ALA A 165 13.60 13.90 6.97
C ALA A 165 14.95 14.38 7.53
N ARG A 166 15.57 13.65 8.47
CA ARG A 166 16.89 14.00 9.00
C ARG A 166 17.97 13.98 7.94
N ARG A 167 17.94 13.03 7.02
CA ARG A 167 18.89 12.99 5.90
C ARG A 167 18.71 14.18 4.97
N CYS A 168 17.46 14.54 4.66
CA CYS A 168 17.16 15.72 3.84
C CYS A 168 17.67 17.02 4.47
N PHE A 169 17.59 17.14 5.80
CA PHE A 169 17.97 18.33 6.57
C PHE A 169 19.29 18.15 7.35
N ALA A 170 20.19 17.28 6.88
CA ALA A 170 21.46 17.00 7.56
C ALA A 170 22.35 18.25 7.73
N ASP A 171 22.28 19.19 6.78
CA ASP A 171 23.04 20.44 6.80
C ASP A 171 22.35 21.57 7.62
N ALA A 172 21.16 21.31 8.17
CA ALA A 172 20.41 22.26 8.99
C ALA A 172 20.82 22.17 10.47
N THR A 173 20.40 23.19 11.26
CA THR A 173 20.59 23.10 12.71
C THR A 173 19.84 21.90 13.31
N PRO A 174 20.33 21.29 14.40
CA PRO A 174 19.68 20.14 15.02
C PRO A 174 18.20 20.36 15.34
N SER A 175 17.84 21.59 15.76
CA SER A 175 16.44 21.96 16.06
C SER A 175 15.56 22.01 14.80
N VAL A 176 16.09 22.41 13.65
CA VAL A 176 15.37 22.41 12.37
C VAL A 176 15.20 20.98 11.86
N ALA A 177 16.27 20.18 11.88
CA ALA A 177 16.21 18.78 11.47
C ALA A 177 15.23 17.98 12.34
N GLN A 178 15.19 18.24 13.65
CA GLN A 178 14.25 17.59 14.58
C GLN A 178 12.80 17.98 14.28
N ARG A 179 12.51 19.28 14.10
CA ARG A 179 11.16 19.76 13.73
C ARG A 179 10.70 19.21 12.39
N ALA A 180 11.60 19.13 11.41
CA ALA A 180 11.30 18.53 10.11
C ALA A 180 10.97 17.03 10.25
N ALA A 181 11.72 16.30 11.09
CA ALA A 181 11.48 14.88 11.33
C ALA A 181 10.14 14.63 12.05
N ASP A 182 9.84 15.41 13.09
CA ASP A 182 8.60 15.27 13.86
C ASP A 182 7.37 15.68 13.02
N GLY A 183 7.47 16.81 12.29
CA GLY A 183 6.41 17.28 11.40
C GLY A 183 6.15 16.31 10.24
N ALA A 184 7.21 15.78 9.62
CA ALA A 184 7.07 14.77 8.56
C ALA A 184 6.39 13.49 9.05
N ALA A 185 6.77 13.03 10.26
CA ALA A 185 6.18 11.85 10.86
C ALA A 185 4.69 12.04 11.17
N LEU A 186 4.29 13.23 11.67
CA LEU A 186 2.88 13.55 11.92
C LEU A 186 2.07 13.62 10.61
N VAL A 187 2.58 14.32 9.60
CA VAL A 187 1.92 14.40 8.29
C VAL A 187 1.80 13.02 7.63
N TYR A 188 2.81 12.18 7.79
CA TYR A 188 2.75 10.80 7.30
C TYR A 188 1.74 9.96 8.09
N ALA A 189 1.87 9.93 9.43
CA ALA A 189 1.08 9.08 10.33
C ALA A 189 -0.42 9.38 10.30
N LEU A 190 -0.77 10.66 10.14
CA LEU A 190 -2.15 11.15 10.06
C LEU A 190 -2.54 11.50 8.61
N GLY A 191 -1.75 11.05 7.63
CA GLY A 191 -2.00 11.31 6.22
C GLY A 191 -3.30 10.65 5.74
N TRP A 192 -4.18 11.45 5.12
CA TRP A 192 -5.47 10.99 4.63
C TRP A 192 -5.41 9.72 3.75
N PRO A 193 -4.34 9.46 2.95
CA PRO A 193 -4.27 8.22 2.19
C PRO A 193 -4.19 6.96 3.06
N LEU A 194 -3.46 7.02 4.19
CA LEU A 194 -3.37 5.90 5.13
C LEU A 194 -4.68 5.74 5.92
N LEU A 195 -5.32 6.86 6.29
CA LEU A 195 -6.60 6.86 7.00
C LEU A 195 -7.71 6.25 6.14
N ASN A 196 -7.79 6.64 4.86
CA ASN A 196 -8.73 6.05 3.91
C ASN A 196 -8.51 4.56 3.71
N ALA A 197 -7.27 4.13 3.46
CA ALA A 197 -6.94 2.72 3.32
C ALA A 197 -7.32 1.92 4.57
N SER A 198 -7.10 2.48 5.77
CA SER A 198 -7.50 1.83 7.03
C SER A 198 -9.02 1.72 7.18
N TYR A 199 -9.76 2.67 6.63
CA TYR A 199 -11.22 2.69 6.69
C TYR A 199 -11.89 1.75 5.68
N THR A 200 -11.26 1.51 4.52
CA THR A 200 -11.82 0.68 3.45
C THR A 200 -11.57 -0.82 3.63
N GLY A 201 -10.69 -1.22 4.52
CA GLY A 201 -10.33 -2.62 4.78
C GLY A 201 -8.86 -2.90 4.50
N PHE A 202 -8.50 -4.18 4.43
CA PHE A 202 -7.12 -4.60 4.15
C PHE A 202 -6.89 -4.78 2.65
N HIS A 203 -5.69 -4.34 2.19
CA HIS A 203 -5.20 -4.62 0.84
C HIS A 203 -3.70 -4.91 0.87
N GLU A 204 -3.22 -5.72 -0.07
CA GLU A 204 -1.81 -6.14 -0.20
C GLU A 204 -0.85 -4.95 -0.35
N VAL A 205 -1.32 -3.86 -0.96
CA VAL A 205 -0.55 -2.62 -1.14
C VAL A 205 -0.14 -1.95 0.17
N ALA A 206 -0.67 -2.37 1.31
CA ALA A 206 -0.20 -1.94 2.62
C ALA A 206 1.28 -2.24 2.84
N PHE A 207 1.79 -3.35 2.28
CA PHE A 207 3.21 -3.69 2.29
C PHE A 207 4.07 -2.73 1.48
N ALA A 208 3.54 -2.17 0.38
CA ALA A 208 4.27 -1.23 -0.45
C ALA A 208 4.67 0.04 0.32
N VAL A 209 3.90 0.43 1.33
CA VAL A 209 4.14 1.65 2.12
C VAL A 209 5.49 1.62 2.85
N PRO A 210 5.76 0.70 3.78
CA PRO A 210 7.06 0.62 4.46
C PRO A 210 8.19 0.20 3.52
N LEU A 211 7.95 -0.67 2.53
CA LEU A 211 8.97 -1.13 1.59
C LEU A 211 9.49 0.01 0.72
N THR A 212 8.62 0.86 0.20
CA THR A 212 9.00 2.06 -0.57
C THR A 212 9.81 3.04 0.28
N LEU A 213 9.39 3.29 1.53
CA LEU A 213 10.15 4.16 2.44
C LEU A 213 11.53 3.60 2.74
N LEU A 214 11.66 2.30 3.02
CA LEU A 214 12.93 1.63 3.28
C LEU A 214 13.84 1.67 2.05
N MET A 215 13.30 1.40 0.87
CA MET A 215 14.00 1.50 -0.41
C MET A 215 14.61 2.89 -0.61
N LEU A 216 13.81 3.94 -0.46
CA LEU A 216 14.23 5.33 -0.61
C LEU A 216 15.25 5.74 0.46
N GLU A 217 15.00 5.41 1.73
CA GLU A 217 15.87 5.75 2.85
C GLU A 217 17.24 5.08 2.72
N ARG A 218 17.30 3.79 2.34
CA ARG A 218 18.57 3.08 2.14
C ARG A 218 19.39 3.65 0.97
N ALA A 219 18.72 4.05 -0.12
CA ALA A 219 19.39 4.72 -1.22
C ALA A 219 19.99 6.08 -0.79
N MET A 220 19.24 6.87 0.00
CA MET A 220 19.73 8.13 0.57
C MET A 220 20.88 7.92 1.57
N ALA A 221 20.92 6.76 2.22
CA ALA A 221 22.02 6.35 3.09
C ALA A 221 23.25 5.79 2.34
N HIS A 222 23.23 5.81 1.00
CA HIS A 222 24.23 5.16 0.13
C HIS A 222 24.40 3.64 0.37
N ARG A 223 23.39 3.00 0.99
CA ARG A 223 23.34 1.55 1.22
C ARG A 223 22.60 0.86 0.08
N TYR A 224 23.17 0.93 -1.11
CA TYR A 224 22.50 0.57 -2.36
C TYR A 224 22.08 -0.92 -2.44
N GLY A 225 22.86 -1.84 -1.86
CA GLY A 225 22.49 -3.27 -1.79
C GLY A 225 21.18 -3.49 -1.01
N PHE A 226 21.04 -2.83 0.15
CA PHE A 226 19.78 -2.89 0.90
C PHE A 226 18.62 -2.17 0.18
N ALA A 227 18.91 -1.08 -0.54
CA ALA A 227 17.89 -0.43 -1.35
C ALA A 227 17.37 -1.36 -2.46
N ALA A 228 18.26 -2.12 -3.12
CA ALA A 228 17.89 -3.13 -4.11
C ALA A 228 17.10 -4.29 -3.49
N LEU A 229 17.46 -4.74 -2.28
CA LEU A 229 16.69 -5.76 -1.55
C LEU A 229 15.24 -5.30 -1.30
N TRP A 230 15.05 -4.07 -0.81
CA TRP A 230 13.71 -3.53 -0.58
C TRP A 230 12.94 -3.32 -1.89
N ALA A 231 13.63 -2.95 -2.98
CA ALA A 231 13.04 -2.89 -4.32
C ALA A 231 12.57 -4.27 -4.81
N ALA A 232 13.37 -5.32 -4.60
CA ALA A 232 13.00 -6.69 -4.96
C ALA A 232 11.78 -7.18 -4.15
N LEU A 233 11.73 -6.89 -2.84
CA LEU A 233 10.56 -7.20 -2.00
C LEU A 233 9.33 -6.39 -2.40
N LEU A 234 9.50 -5.16 -2.86
CA LEU A 234 8.39 -4.35 -3.37
C LEU A 234 7.77 -4.99 -4.63
N CYS A 235 8.57 -5.60 -5.50
CA CYS A 235 8.04 -6.36 -6.65
C CYS A 235 7.20 -7.59 -6.26
N MET A 236 7.28 -8.06 -5.00
CA MET A 236 6.46 -9.16 -4.50
C MET A 236 5.09 -8.70 -3.98
N VAL A 237 4.80 -7.41 -4.01
CA VAL A 237 3.53 -6.86 -3.51
C VAL A 237 2.44 -6.90 -4.58
N LYS A 238 2.78 -6.49 -5.81
CA LYS A 238 1.87 -6.48 -6.94
C LYS A 238 2.65 -6.45 -8.27
N GLU A 239 2.06 -6.95 -9.34
CA GLU A 239 2.67 -7.10 -10.67
C GLU A 239 3.21 -5.79 -11.28
N ASP A 240 2.63 -4.64 -10.93
CA ASP A 240 2.98 -3.30 -11.43
C ASP A 240 4.12 -2.63 -10.66
N MET A 241 4.46 -3.11 -9.46
CA MET A 241 5.50 -2.50 -8.60
C MET A 241 6.90 -2.54 -9.23
N GLY A 242 7.15 -3.43 -10.18
CA GLY A 242 8.39 -3.45 -10.94
C GLY A 242 8.61 -2.18 -11.77
N LEU A 243 7.55 -1.52 -12.24
CA LEU A 243 7.65 -0.24 -12.96
C LEU A 243 8.09 0.89 -12.01
N VAL A 244 7.58 0.89 -10.78
CA VAL A 244 7.99 1.83 -9.72
C VAL A 244 9.47 1.65 -9.38
N THR A 245 9.91 0.39 -9.20
CA THR A 245 11.31 0.08 -8.91
C THR A 245 12.23 0.39 -10.08
N GLY A 246 11.76 0.25 -11.33
CA GLY A 246 12.49 0.67 -12.51
C GLY A 246 12.79 2.17 -12.52
N LEU A 247 11.79 3.02 -12.26
CA LEU A 247 12.00 4.47 -12.15
C LEU A 247 12.82 4.85 -10.91
N PHE A 248 12.69 4.13 -9.80
CA PHE A 248 13.59 4.27 -8.67
C PHE A 248 15.05 4.00 -9.08
N GLY A 249 15.31 2.91 -9.79
CA GLY A 249 16.64 2.57 -10.32
C GLY A 249 17.21 3.68 -11.20
N LEU A 250 16.39 4.26 -12.09
CA LEU A 250 16.77 5.40 -12.93
C LEU A 250 17.18 6.63 -12.09
N VAL A 251 16.34 7.02 -11.11
CA VAL A 251 16.63 8.16 -10.23
C VAL A 251 17.90 7.93 -9.43
N VAL A 252 18.12 6.72 -8.90
CA VAL A 252 19.35 6.34 -8.18
C VAL A 252 20.56 6.38 -9.10
N ALA A 253 20.48 5.82 -10.32
CA ALA A 253 21.58 5.79 -11.28
C ALA A 253 22.03 7.21 -11.65
N ILE A 254 21.07 8.12 -11.93
CA ILE A 254 21.35 9.53 -12.25
C ILE A 254 22.00 10.25 -11.05
N ARG A 255 21.45 10.10 -9.85
CA ARG A 255 21.97 10.73 -8.63
C ARG A 255 23.39 10.22 -8.31
N ALA A 256 23.59 8.90 -8.38
CA ALA A 256 24.88 8.27 -8.12
C ALA A 256 25.94 8.64 -9.19
N HIS A 257 25.53 8.77 -10.46
CA HIS A 257 26.40 9.25 -11.52
C HIS A 257 26.88 10.68 -11.24
N ARG A 258 25.98 11.60 -10.89
CA ARG A 258 26.30 13.01 -10.59
C ARG A 258 27.19 13.17 -9.34
N SER A 259 27.09 12.25 -8.38
CA SER A 259 27.90 12.25 -7.15
C SER A 259 29.13 11.35 -7.22
N GLY A 260 29.44 10.71 -8.35
CA GLY A 260 30.61 9.87 -8.54
C GLY A 260 30.53 8.48 -7.89
N HIS A 261 29.38 8.05 -7.36
CA HIS A 261 29.23 6.75 -6.68
C HIS A 261 29.03 5.60 -7.68
N ARG A 262 30.15 4.91 -8.04
CA ARG A 262 30.13 3.82 -9.03
C ARG A 262 29.16 2.68 -8.65
N THR A 263 29.22 2.20 -7.42
CA THR A 263 28.32 1.14 -6.92
C THR A 263 26.86 1.55 -7.01
N GLY A 264 26.52 2.78 -6.59
CA GLY A 264 25.17 3.30 -6.67
C GLY A 264 24.66 3.38 -8.10
N ARG A 265 25.52 3.77 -9.06
CA ARG A 265 25.18 3.79 -10.49
C ARG A 265 24.92 2.39 -11.02
N ALA A 266 25.79 1.42 -10.71
CA ALA A 266 25.63 0.05 -11.17
C ALA A 266 24.34 -0.60 -10.62
N VAL A 267 24.08 -0.47 -9.32
CA VAL A 267 22.86 -0.97 -8.67
C VAL A 267 21.63 -0.26 -9.24
N GLY A 268 21.70 1.07 -9.44
CA GLY A 268 20.60 1.83 -10.02
C GLY A 268 20.25 1.34 -11.44
N ILE A 269 21.25 1.10 -12.30
CA ILE A 269 21.04 0.54 -13.65
C ILE A 269 20.46 -0.88 -13.56
N ALA A 270 20.98 -1.72 -12.67
CA ALA A 270 20.47 -3.08 -12.51
C ALA A 270 19.00 -3.10 -12.10
N VAL A 271 18.59 -2.27 -11.12
CA VAL A 271 17.20 -2.16 -10.68
C VAL A 271 16.31 -1.54 -11.76
N MET A 272 16.83 -0.54 -12.51
CA MET A 272 16.12 0.11 -13.62
C MET A 272 15.71 -0.90 -14.70
N VAL A 273 16.54 -1.91 -14.96
CA VAL A 273 16.25 -2.97 -15.95
C VAL A 273 15.45 -4.11 -15.31
N ALA A 274 15.85 -4.57 -14.14
CA ALA A 274 15.24 -5.72 -13.49
C ALA A 274 13.78 -5.48 -13.08
N GLY A 275 13.44 -4.28 -12.60
CA GLY A 275 12.08 -3.97 -12.17
C GLY A 275 11.03 -4.17 -13.28
N PRO A 276 11.11 -3.44 -14.42
CA PRO A 276 10.20 -3.63 -15.53
C PRO A 276 10.22 -5.05 -16.11
N LEU A 277 11.39 -5.71 -16.11
CA LEU A 277 11.50 -7.10 -16.56
C LEU A 277 10.68 -8.04 -15.65
N VAL A 278 10.75 -7.86 -14.33
CA VAL A 278 9.94 -8.65 -13.38
C VAL A 278 8.45 -8.43 -13.65
N SER A 279 7.98 -7.18 -13.81
CA SER A 279 6.59 -6.91 -14.17
C SER A 279 6.19 -7.60 -15.48
N ALA A 280 7.03 -7.50 -16.50
CA ALA A 280 6.77 -8.13 -17.79
C ALA A 280 6.69 -9.67 -17.69
N VAL A 281 7.61 -10.30 -16.97
CA VAL A 281 7.61 -11.76 -16.74
C VAL A 281 6.38 -12.18 -15.94
N VAL A 282 6.02 -11.43 -14.90
CA VAL A 282 4.85 -11.73 -14.09
C VAL A 282 3.58 -11.65 -14.93
N ILE A 283 3.38 -10.56 -15.65
CA ILE A 283 2.15 -10.32 -16.43
C ILE A 283 2.06 -11.27 -17.63
N ALA A 284 3.18 -11.47 -18.35
CA ALA A 284 3.16 -12.24 -19.60
C ALA A 284 3.26 -13.76 -19.40
N TRP A 285 3.78 -14.22 -18.28
CA TRP A 285 4.04 -15.65 -18.05
C TRP A 285 3.45 -16.16 -16.75
N PHE A 286 3.73 -15.52 -15.59
CA PHE A 286 3.34 -16.08 -14.30
C PHE A 286 1.81 -16.06 -14.10
N LEU A 287 1.14 -14.94 -14.33
CA LEU A 287 -0.32 -14.82 -14.18
C LEU A 287 -1.07 -15.81 -15.11
N PRO A 288 -0.74 -15.94 -16.40
CA PRO A 288 -1.34 -16.97 -17.27
C PRO A 288 -1.09 -18.41 -16.78
N VAL A 289 0.12 -18.72 -16.30
CA VAL A 289 0.44 -20.06 -15.74
C VAL A 289 -0.42 -20.36 -14.49
N MET A 290 -0.74 -19.33 -13.70
CA MET A 290 -1.64 -19.45 -12.54
C MET A 290 -3.13 -19.45 -12.92
N GLY A 291 -3.46 -19.40 -14.21
CA GLY A 291 -4.82 -19.51 -14.73
C GLY A 291 -5.54 -18.18 -14.99
N SER A 292 -4.83 -17.04 -14.98
CA SER A 292 -5.42 -15.75 -15.32
C SER A 292 -5.91 -15.75 -16.78
N PRO A 293 -7.17 -15.38 -17.06
CA PRO A 293 -7.66 -15.23 -18.42
C PRO A 293 -6.93 -14.10 -19.16
N ALA A 294 -6.72 -14.28 -20.46
CA ALA A 294 -6.13 -13.24 -21.28
C ALA A 294 -6.98 -11.96 -21.27
N GLY A 295 -6.35 -10.82 -21.03
CA GLY A 295 -7.03 -9.52 -21.01
C GLY A 295 -7.93 -9.28 -19.79
N TYR A 296 -7.91 -10.12 -18.77
CA TYR A 296 -8.78 -9.99 -17.59
C TYR A 296 -8.70 -8.61 -16.92
N TYR A 297 -7.51 -8.04 -16.77
CA TYR A 297 -7.29 -6.71 -16.17
C TYR A 297 -7.25 -5.57 -17.16
N TRP A 298 -7.58 -5.81 -18.43
CA TRP A 298 -7.57 -4.76 -19.41
C TRP A 298 -8.72 -3.77 -19.15
N SER A 299 -8.38 -2.58 -18.68
CA SER A 299 -9.32 -1.51 -18.34
C SER A 299 -9.00 -0.21 -19.11
N TYR A 300 -8.50 -0.36 -20.35
CA TYR A 300 -8.00 0.75 -21.18
C TYR A 300 -8.62 0.73 -22.56
N ASP A 301 -9.90 0.37 -22.68
CA ASP A 301 -10.60 0.18 -23.96
C ASP A 301 -10.60 1.43 -24.84
N ARG A 302 -10.60 2.63 -24.20
CA ARG A 302 -10.49 3.90 -24.93
C ARG A 302 -9.12 4.14 -25.58
N LEU A 303 -8.09 3.42 -25.16
CA LEU A 303 -6.76 3.44 -25.79
C LEU A 303 -6.58 2.30 -26.79
N GLY A 304 -7.37 1.23 -26.69
CA GLY A 304 -7.29 0.06 -27.56
C GLY A 304 -7.81 -1.19 -26.88
N ALA A 305 -8.18 -2.19 -27.65
CA ALA A 305 -8.72 -3.46 -27.13
C ALA A 305 -7.66 -4.31 -26.41
N ASP A 306 -6.38 -4.02 -26.62
CA ASP A 306 -5.24 -4.76 -26.08
C ASP A 306 -3.99 -3.85 -25.97
N PRO A 307 -2.89 -4.31 -25.33
CA PRO A 307 -1.66 -3.54 -25.21
C PRO A 307 -1.06 -3.06 -26.52
N GLY A 308 -1.19 -3.84 -27.61
CA GLY A 308 -0.69 -3.47 -28.94
C GLY A 308 -1.47 -2.31 -29.55
N GLY A 309 -2.80 -2.38 -29.49
CA GLY A 309 -3.69 -1.30 -29.92
C GLY A 309 -3.49 -0.03 -29.11
N ALA A 310 -3.33 -0.16 -27.78
CA ALA A 310 -3.03 0.98 -26.92
C ALA A 310 -1.68 1.63 -27.28
N LEU A 311 -0.63 0.84 -27.51
CA LEU A 311 0.67 1.36 -27.94
C LEU A 311 0.57 2.06 -29.30
N GLN A 312 -0.16 1.50 -30.26
CA GLN A 312 -0.42 2.13 -31.55
C GLN A 312 -1.09 3.50 -31.36
N HIS A 313 -2.16 3.59 -30.56
CA HIS A 313 -2.83 4.86 -30.26
C HIS A 313 -1.89 5.88 -29.61
N ILE A 314 -1.08 5.44 -28.63
CA ILE A 314 -0.09 6.31 -27.97
C ILE A 314 0.88 6.93 -28.99
N LEU A 315 1.28 6.16 -29.99
CA LEU A 315 2.26 6.60 -31.01
C LEU A 315 1.62 7.43 -32.11
N THR A 316 0.41 7.11 -32.55
CA THR A 316 -0.26 7.75 -33.70
C THR A 316 -1.16 8.91 -33.28
N GLU A 317 -1.77 8.85 -32.08
CA GLU A 317 -2.75 9.80 -31.59
C GLU A 317 -2.49 10.23 -30.14
N PRO A 318 -1.33 10.82 -29.82
CA PRO A 318 -0.94 11.14 -28.42
C PRO A 318 -1.92 12.09 -27.70
N TRP A 319 -2.71 12.89 -28.44
CA TRP A 319 -3.76 13.73 -27.86
C TRP A 319 -4.90 12.92 -27.25
N VAL A 320 -5.22 11.73 -27.80
CA VAL A 320 -6.23 10.82 -27.22
C VAL A 320 -5.77 10.35 -25.85
N VAL A 321 -4.49 10.04 -25.67
CA VAL A 321 -3.92 9.67 -24.36
C VAL A 321 -4.13 10.79 -23.34
N LEU A 322 -3.86 12.04 -23.72
CA LEU A 322 -4.10 13.20 -22.86
C LEU A 322 -5.60 13.38 -22.57
N GLN A 323 -6.46 13.23 -23.56
CA GLN A 323 -7.90 13.29 -23.37
C GLN A 323 -8.38 12.21 -22.40
N VAL A 324 -7.98 10.95 -22.58
CA VAL A 324 -8.32 9.84 -21.69
C VAL A 324 -7.79 10.07 -20.27
N ALA A 325 -6.53 10.53 -20.14
CA ALA A 325 -5.91 10.78 -18.85
C ALA A 325 -6.65 11.85 -18.03
N PHE A 326 -7.22 12.88 -18.69
CA PHE A 326 -7.82 14.01 -17.99
C PHE A 326 -9.35 14.06 -18.05
N THR A 327 -9.99 13.05 -18.63
CA THR A 327 -11.45 12.92 -18.65
C THR A 327 -11.91 11.57 -18.06
N PRO A 328 -12.96 11.57 -17.24
CA PRO A 328 -13.76 12.70 -16.75
C PRO A 328 -13.02 13.59 -15.72
N ALA A 329 -13.58 14.75 -15.41
CA ALA A 329 -12.95 15.77 -14.54
C ALA A 329 -12.57 15.26 -13.13
N ILE A 330 -13.18 14.19 -12.63
CA ILE A 330 -12.82 13.57 -11.34
C ILE A 330 -11.37 13.12 -11.29
N LYS A 331 -10.76 12.73 -12.43
CA LYS A 331 -9.34 12.37 -12.53
C LYS A 331 -8.44 13.58 -12.22
N LEU A 332 -8.78 14.75 -12.76
CA LEU A 332 -8.09 16.00 -12.43
C LEU A 332 -8.29 16.40 -10.97
N ALA A 333 -9.50 16.25 -10.45
CA ALA A 333 -9.81 16.52 -9.05
C ALA A 333 -8.99 15.61 -8.12
N MET A 334 -8.87 14.32 -8.43
CA MET A 334 -8.01 13.38 -7.72
C MET A 334 -6.56 13.82 -7.71
N LEU A 335 -6.01 14.17 -8.86
CA LEU A 335 -4.61 14.60 -8.98
C LEU A 335 -4.37 15.93 -8.23
N ALA A 336 -5.30 16.89 -8.37
CA ALA A 336 -5.25 18.17 -7.65
C ALA A 336 -5.34 17.96 -6.13
N TRP A 337 -6.19 17.07 -5.66
CA TRP A 337 -6.30 16.73 -4.25
C TRP A 337 -5.01 16.06 -3.73
N LEU A 338 -4.51 15.05 -4.42
CA LEU A 338 -3.32 14.30 -4.03
C LEU A 338 -2.07 15.20 -3.92
N LEU A 339 -1.85 16.08 -4.89
CA LEU A 339 -0.71 17.00 -4.90
C LEU A 339 -0.97 18.27 -4.08
N GLY A 340 -2.21 18.76 -4.10
CA GLY A 340 -2.61 20.00 -3.42
C GLY A 340 -2.54 19.88 -1.91
N THR A 341 -2.88 18.73 -1.33
CA THR A 341 -2.75 18.49 0.13
C THR A 341 -1.29 18.58 0.63
N LEU A 342 -0.31 18.46 -0.27
CA LEU A 342 1.11 18.68 -0.01
C LEU A 342 1.63 20.01 -0.63
N ALA A 343 0.73 20.95 -0.92
CA ALA A 343 1.04 22.26 -1.47
C ALA A 343 1.89 22.19 -2.77
N LEU A 344 1.66 21.18 -3.62
CA LEU A 344 2.38 20.88 -4.87
C LEU A 344 3.90 20.64 -4.71
N LEU A 345 4.39 20.58 -3.47
CA LEU A 345 5.81 20.38 -3.16
C LEU A 345 6.41 19.10 -3.77
N PRO A 346 5.69 17.97 -3.90
CA PRO A 346 6.25 16.78 -4.54
C PRO A 346 6.81 17.03 -5.94
N LEU A 347 6.19 17.93 -6.72
CA LEU A 347 6.62 18.27 -8.09
C LEU A 347 8.01 18.88 -8.16
N GLY A 348 8.49 19.42 -7.05
CA GLY A 348 9.84 19.95 -6.96
C GLY A 348 10.94 18.88 -6.87
N SER A 349 10.68 17.58 -6.76
CA SER A 349 11.69 16.53 -6.64
C SER A 349 11.57 15.44 -7.70
N PRO A 350 12.70 14.96 -8.29
CA PRO A 350 12.65 13.84 -9.23
C PRO A 350 12.13 12.54 -8.62
N THR A 351 12.08 12.41 -7.29
CA THR A 351 11.48 11.26 -6.60
C THR A 351 9.99 11.12 -6.95
N VAL A 352 9.29 12.21 -7.31
CA VAL A 352 7.89 12.14 -7.75
C VAL A 352 7.69 11.26 -9.00
N LEU A 353 8.72 11.10 -9.83
CA LEU A 353 8.65 10.24 -11.02
C LEU A 353 8.29 8.79 -10.70
N LEU A 354 8.59 8.31 -9.47
CA LEU A 354 8.22 6.97 -9.03
C LEU A 354 6.69 6.79 -8.95
N ALA A 355 5.94 7.89 -8.80
CA ALA A 355 4.48 7.85 -8.79
C ALA A 355 3.87 7.76 -10.21
N VAL A 356 4.65 8.02 -11.26
CA VAL A 356 4.14 8.11 -12.64
C VAL A 356 3.46 6.81 -13.11
N PRO A 357 4.04 5.60 -12.95
CA PRO A 357 3.37 4.38 -13.39
C PRO A 357 2.01 4.18 -12.74
N LEU A 358 1.95 4.34 -11.42
CA LEU A 358 0.73 4.16 -10.60
C LEU A 358 -0.34 5.21 -10.93
N LEU A 359 0.07 6.44 -11.19
CA LEU A 359 -0.84 7.50 -11.63
C LEU A 359 -1.29 7.28 -13.07
N ALA A 360 -0.39 6.84 -13.96
CA ALA A 360 -0.73 6.53 -15.35
C ALA A 360 -1.78 5.41 -15.42
N GLU A 361 -1.61 4.34 -14.66
CA GLU A 361 -2.59 3.26 -14.54
C GLU A 361 -3.98 3.81 -14.20
N ARG A 362 -4.09 4.66 -13.17
CA ARG A 362 -5.36 5.25 -12.74
C ARG A 362 -5.92 6.28 -13.74
N MET A 363 -5.06 7.16 -14.26
CA MET A 363 -5.46 8.24 -15.17
C MET A 363 -5.90 7.71 -16.54
N LEU A 364 -5.30 6.62 -17.00
CA LEU A 364 -5.63 6.01 -18.30
C LEU A 364 -6.78 4.99 -18.19
N SER A 365 -7.06 4.47 -17.00
CA SER A 365 -8.10 3.45 -16.77
C SER A 365 -9.50 3.97 -17.11
N ASP A 366 -10.32 3.08 -17.65
CA ASP A 366 -11.75 3.26 -17.87
C ASP A 366 -12.61 2.85 -16.67
N ASN A 367 -12.00 2.18 -15.68
CA ASN A 367 -12.69 1.76 -14.45
C ASN A 367 -12.92 2.96 -13.52
N PRO A 368 -14.19 3.35 -13.25
CA PRO A 368 -14.51 4.50 -12.41
C PRO A 368 -14.10 4.34 -10.95
N ASN A 369 -13.87 3.11 -10.48
CA ASN A 369 -13.40 2.86 -9.11
C ASN A 369 -11.95 3.32 -8.88
N HIS A 370 -11.14 3.46 -9.94
CA HIS A 370 -9.76 3.93 -9.86
C HIS A 370 -9.64 5.46 -9.67
N TRP A 371 -10.69 6.23 -9.93
CA TRP A 371 -10.59 7.69 -9.97
C TRP A 371 -10.79 8.41 -8.64
N PRO A 372 -11.69 7.95 -7.73
CA PRO A 372 -11.93 8.67 -6.47
C PRO A 372 -10.79 8.54 -5.47
N VAL A 373 -10.66 9.52 -4.57
CA VAL A 373 -9.68 9.53 -3.47
C VAL A 373 -10.17 8.82 -2.21
N ILE A 374 -11.21 7.99 -2.30
CA ILE A 374 -11.87 7.35 -1.16
C ILE A 374 -11.46 5.90 -0.91
N ASN A 375 -10.63 5.33 -1.78
CA ASN A 375 -10.16 3.95 -1.72
C ASN A 375 -8.69 3.86 -1.25
N HIS A 376 -8.15 2.66 -1.23
CA HIS A 376 -6.77 2.38 -0.80
C HIS A 376 -5.69 2.82 -1.82
N TYR A 377 -6.06 3.20 -3.04
CA TYR A 377 -5.13 3.48 -4.16
C TYR A 377 -4.15 4.63 -3.94
N ASP A 378 -4.37 5.48 -2.95
CA ASP A 378 -3.48 6.59 -2.64
C ASP A 378 -2.43 6.24 -1.58
N ALA A 379 -2.63 5.13 -0.84
CA ALA A 379 -1.77 4.75 0.28
C ALA A 379 -0.32 4.44 -0.14
N PHE A 380 -0.13 3.73 -1.25
CA PHE A 380 1.20 3.38 -1.75
C PHE A 380 1.87 4.51 -2.55
N LEU A 381 1.14 5.56 -2.95
CA LEU A 381 1.70 6.81 -3.48
C LEU A 381 2.26 7.70 -2.35
N TRP A 382 1.69 7.62 -1.16
CA TRP A 382 2.00 8.50 -0.03
C TRP A 382 3.48 8.51 0.37
N PRO A 383 4.20 7.37 0.49
CA PRO A 383 5.64 7.32 0.74
C PRO A 383 6.48 8.12 -0.27
N ILE A 384 6.13 8.01 -1.54
CA ILE A 384 6.81 8.70 -2.64
C ILE A 384 6.62 10.21 -2.50
N LEU A 385 5.37 10.65 -2.31
CA LEU A 385 5.00 12.06 -2.25
C LEU A 385 5.56 12.75 -1.00
N ILE A 386 5.53 12.10 0.16
CA ILE A 386 6.15 12.62 1.39
C ILE A 386 7.67 12.76 1.22
N THR A 387 8.34 11.76 0.65
CA THR A 387 9.79 11.83 0.41
C THR A 387 10.13 12.95 -0.57
N ALA A 388 9.40 13.07 -1.67
CA ALA A 388 9.58 14.16 -2.65
C ALA A 388 9.33 15.55 -2.03
N THR A 389 8.33 15.68 -1.16
CA THR A 389 8.04 16.89 -0.39
C THR A 389 9.22 17.27 0.49
N LEU A 390 9.78 16.33 1.25
CA LEU A 390 10.93 16.56 2.15
C LEU A 390 12.18 16.99 1.37
N GLU A 391 12.46 16.35 0.25
CA GLU A 391 13.59 16.72 -0.63
C GLU A 391 13.42 18.14 -1.18
N THR A 392 12.20 18.54 -1.54
CA THR A 392 11.90 19.88 -2.03
C THR A 392 12.04 20.94 -0.94
N LEU A 393 11.46 20.70 0.24
CA LEU A 393 11.60 21.60 1.40
C LEU A 393 13.06 21.78 1.82
N ALA A 394 13.84 20.71 1.84
CA ALA A 394 15.26 20.75 2.17
C ALA A 394 16.07 21.54 1.11
N ARG A 395 15.75 21.40 -0.17
CA ARG A 395 16.35 22.22 -1.23
C ARG A 395 16.01 23.71 -1.06
N LEU A 396 14.76 24.01 -0.84
CA LEU A 396 14.32 25.38 -0.53
C LEU A 396 15.02 25.92 0.71
N HIS A 397 15.28 25.15 1.72
CA HIS A 397 16.02 25.52 2.92
C HIS A 397 17.49 25.82 2.60
N ARG A 398 18.20 25.00 1.84
CA ARG A 398 19.61 25.16 1.45
C ARG A 398 19.87 26.36 0.53
N SER A 399 19.03 26.58 -0.47
CA SER A 399 19.18 27.70 -1.42
C SER A 399 19.29 29.08 -0.76
N ARG A 400 19.04 29.17 0.53
CA ARG A 400 18.92 30.39 1.33
C ARG A 400 20.04 30.59 2.32
N SER A 401 20.70 29.50 2.76
CA SER A 401 21.90 29.60 3.58
C SER A 401 23.09 30.17 2.79
N THR A 402 23.01 30.15 1.45
CA THR A 402 24.06 30.60 0.52
C THR A 402 23.92 32.08 0.06
N GLY A 403 23.09 32.86 0.73
CA GLY A 403 23.11 34.37 0.57
C GLY A 403 22.44 34.92 -0.69
N ARG A 404 21.74 34.14 -1.49
CA ARG A 404 21.10 34.59 -2.75
C ARG A 404 19.68 35.17 -2.60
N GLY A 405 19.28 35.58 -1.41
CA GLY A 405 18.00 36.27 -1.23
C GLY A 405 17.63 36.56 0.22
N ALA A 406 17.65 37.80 0.63
CA ALA A 406 17.27 38.28 1.98
C ALA A 406 15.81 37.93 2.39
N GLY A 407 14.92 37.62 1.42
CA GLY A 407 13.53 37.20 1.67
C GLY A 407 13.33 35.68 1.93
N GLY A 408 14.40 34.90 1.91
CA GLY A 408 14.38 33.45 1.75
C GLY A 408 13.91 32.62 2.93
N ARG A 409 14.23 32.94 4.19
CA ARG A 409 13.92 32.08 5.35
C ARG A 409 12.41 31.89 5.59
N GLY A 410 11.61 32.88 5.25
CA GLY A 410 10.15 32.83 5.42
C GLY A 410 9.43 31.90 4.45
N LEU A 411 9.93 31.67 3.22
CA LEU A 411 9.21 30.92 2.18
C LEU A 411 9.19 29.41 2.43
N SER A 412 10.32 28.73 2.84
CA SER A 412 10.29 27.29 3.15
C SER A 412 9.42 26.98 4.36
N ALA A 413 9.48 27.85 5.38
CA ALA A 413 8.61 27.72 6.53
C ALA A 413 7.13 27.91 6.13
N ARG A 414 6.82 28.90 5.27
CA ARG A 414 5.45 29.10 4.75
C ARG A 414 4.94 27.90 3.96
N TRP A 415 5.75 27.34 3.07
CA TRP A 415 5.38 26.14 2.31
C TRP A 415 5.25 24.90 3.20
N ALA A 416 6.12 24.73 4.19
CA ALA A 416 5.98 23.66 5.17
C ALA A 416 4.68 23.79 5.98
N VAL A 417 4.37 25.01 6.46
CA VAL A 417 3.10 25.29 7.15
C VAL A 417 1.91 25.01 6.24
N ALA A 418 1.94 25.46 4.98
CA ALA A 418 0.88 25.20 4.02
C ALA A 418 0.65 23.69 3.82
N ALA A 419 1.71 22.91 3.58
CA ALA A 419 1.62 21.46 3.43
C ALA A 419 1.05 20.77 4.69
N VAL A 420 1.53 21.15 5.88
CA VAL A 420 1.01 20.61 7.15
C VAL A 420 -0.46 20.97 7.33
N THR A 421 -0.84 22.23 7.11
CA THR A 421 -2.23 22.68 7.28
C THR A 421 -3.17 21.97 6.30
N LEU A 422 -2.82 21.92 5.01
CA LEU A 422 -3.64 21.27 3.99
C LEU A 422 -3.76 19.75 4.22
N SER A 423 -2.64 19.08 4.54
CA SER A 423 -2.67 17.66 4.90
C SER A 423 -3.51 17.38 6.14
N SER A 424 -3.39 18.23 7.18
CA SER A 424 -4.17 18.06 8.41
C SER A 424 -5.67 18.29 8.16
N ALA A 425 -6.02 19.32 7.36
CA ALA A 425 -7.41 19.57 6.96
C ALA A 425 -7.99 18.37 6.19
N ALA A 426 -7.23 17.82 5.23
CA ALA A 426 -7.63 16.64 4.49
C ALA A 426 -7.80 15.40 5.39
N ALA A 427 -6.89 15.21 6.35
CA ALA A 427 -6.96 14.11 7.33
C ALA A 427 -8.22 14.21 8.21
N VAL A 428 -8.56 15.40 8.68
CA VAL A 428 -9.80 15.63 9.46
C VAL A 428 -11.03 15.36 8.61
N PHE A 429 -11.05 15.87 7.38
CA PHE A 429 -12.20 15.73 6.48
C PHE A 429 -12.44 14.27 6.05
N LEU A 430 -11.38 13.53 5.69
CA LEU A 430 -11.49 12.18 5.12
C LEU A 430 -11.34 11.03 6.13
N GLY A 431 -10.90 11.27 7.34
CA GLY A 431 -10.62 10.19 8.28
C GLY A 431 -10.88 10.52 9.74
N LEU A 432 -10.11 11.44 10.32
CA LEU A 432 -10.16 11.70 11.77
C LEU A 432 -11.53 12.17 12.26
N GLY A 433 -12.27 12.91 11.43
CA GLY A 433 -13.65 13.31 11.73
C GLY A 433 -14.58 12.11 11.97
N LEU A 434 -14.35 11.00 11.27
CA LEU A 434 -15.14 9.79 11.44
C LEU A 434 -14.94 9.15 12.81
N LEU A 435 -13.70 9.20 13.36
CA LEU A 435 -13.41 8.61 14.67
C LEU A 435 -14.16 9.28 15.82
N VAL A 436 -14.34 10.60 15.74
CA VAL A 436 -14.97 11.37 16.80
C VAL A 436 -16.48 11.47 16.68
N HIS A 437 -17.04 11.11 15.52
CA HIS A 437 -18.50 11.18 15.31
C HIS A 437 -19.19 9.89 15.78
N PRO A 438 -20.07 9.93 16.81
CA PRO A 438 -20.64 8.72 17.41
C PRO A 438 -21.44 7.85 16.43
N ASP A 439 -22.16 8.46 15.48
CA ASP A 439 -22.97 7.72 14.51
C ASP A 439 -22.10 6.95 13.50
N SER A 440 -20.83 7.33 13.35
CA SER A 440 -19.90 6.61 12.50
C SER A 440 -19.54 5.22 13.04
N TRP A 441 -19.76 4.97 14.33
CA TRP A 441 -19.53 3.68 15.00
C TRP A 441 -20.74 2.77 14.98
N ARG A 442 -21.92 3.30 14.65
CA ARG A 442 -23.19 2.58 14.74
C ARG A 442 -23.60 2.01 13.39
N PRO A 443 -23.85 0.70 13.29
CA PRO A 443 -24.49 0.16 12.10
C PRO A 443 -25.94 0.63 11.99
N SER A 444 -26.42 0.83 10.75
CA SER A 444 -27.83 1.09 10.46
C SER A 444 -28.72 -0.10 10.86
N ALA A 445 -30.05 0.09 10.90
CA ALA A 445 -30.99 -0.97 11.32
C ALA A 445 -30.84 -2.24 10.48
N ASP A 446 -30.75 -2.10 9.14
CA ASP A 446 -30.51 -3.20 8.22
C ASP A 446 -29.19 -3.94 8.50
N LYS A 447 -28.13 -3.21 8.83
CA LYS A 447 -26.84 -3.81 9.16
C LYS A 447 -26.83 -4.52 10.53
N ARG A 448 -27.57 -3.99 11.51
CA ARG A 448 -27.76 -4.71 12.79
C ARG A 448 -28.55 -6.00 12.56
N ALA A 449 -29.58 -5.94 11.74
CA ALA A 449 -30.36 -7.11 11.36
C ALA A 449 -29.52 -8.17 10.64
N LEU A 450 -28.60 -7.76 9.73
CA LEU A 450 -27.64 -8.67 9.11
C LEU A 450 -26.74 -9.36 10.15
N ALA A 451 -26.21 -8.60 11.12
CA ALA A 451 -25.38 -9.16 12.17
C ALA A 451 -26.15 -10.18 13.05
N GLU A 452 -27.37 -9.83 13.45
CA GLU A 452 -28.24 -10.71 14.24
C GLU A 452 -28.63 -11.99 13.47
N ALA A 453 -28.89 -11.87 12.15
CA ALA A 453 -29.20 -13.02 11.30
C ALA A 453 -27.97 -13.93 11.12
N ALA A 454 -26.79 -13.34 10.96
CA ALA A 454 -25.53 -14.09 10.80
C ALA A 454 -25.24 -15.02 11.99
N GLU A 455 -25.59 -14.61 13.23
CA GLU A 455 -25.41 -15.42 14.45
C GLU A 455 -26.25 -16.72 14.45
N ARG A 456 -27.29 -16.80 13.59
CA ARG A 456 -28.16 -17.99 13.44
C ARG A 456 -27.59 -19.03 12.48
N ILE A 457 -26.59 -18.67 11.70
CA ILE A 457 -25.95 -19.57 10.74
C ILE A 457 -24.94 -20.44 11.51
N PRO A 458 -25.03 -21.77 11.41
CA PRO A 458 -24.11 -22.68 12.09
C PRO A 458 -22.69 -22.61 11.47
N ASP A 459 -21.69 -22.99 12.28
CA ASP A 459 -20.32 -23.11 11.80
C ASP A 459 -20.21 -24.25 10.78
N GLY A 460 -19.34 -24.08 9.78
CA GLY A 460 -19.14 -25.03 8.68
C GLY A 460 -20.24 -25.01 7.62
N ALA A 461 -21.25 -24.15 7.74
CA ALA A 461 -22.31 -24.04 6.74
C ALA A 461 -21.82 -23.39 5.44
N THR A 462 -22.43 -23.75 4.30
CA THR A 462 -22.27 -23.04 3.04
C THR A 462 -23.21 -21.83 3.00
N VAL A 463 -22.68 -20.64 2.68
CA VAL A 463 -23.43 -19.37 2.81
C VAL A 463 -23.24 -18.47 1.60
N GLU A 464 -24.35 -18.07 0.97
CA GLU A 464 -24.39 -16.91 0.09
C GLU A 464 -24.76 -15.67 0.94
N ALA A 465 -23.80 -14.77 1.18
CA ALA A 465 -23.96 -13.65 2.11
C ALA A 465 -23.93 -12.28 1.42
N ASP A 466 -24.68 -11.32 1.98
CA ASP A 466 -24.55 -9.91 1.60
C ASP A 466 -23.10 -9.44 1.81
N ASN A 467 -22.59 -8.66 0.86
CA ASN A 467 -21.20 -8.23 0.81
C ASN A 467 -20.67 -7.59 2.11
N VAL A 468 -21.53 -6.84 2.85
CA VAL A 468 -21.09 -6.16 4.07
C VAL A 468 -21.04 -7.05 5.31
N ILE A 469 -21.70 -8.23 5.28
CA ILE A 469 -21.69 -9.18 6.40
C ILE A 469 -20.72 -10.35 6.14
N ALA A 470 -20.39 -10.63 4.89
CA ALA A 470 -19.56 -11.76 4.50
C ALA A 470 -18.25 -11.86 5.31
N PRO A 471 -17.47 -10.77 5.56
CA PRO A 471 -16.24 -10.89 6.34
C PRO A 471 -16.42 -11.42 7.76
N ARG A 472 -17.62 -11.31 8.35
CA ARG A 472 -17.91 -11.85 9.69
C ARG A 472 -18.18 -13.35 9.70
N LEU A 473 -18.33 -13.95 8.52
CA LEU A 473 -18.64 -15.36 8.35
C LEU A 473 -17.44 -16.17 7.83
N THR A 474 -16.46 -15.53 7.18
CA THR A 474 -15.33 -16.20 6.50
C THR A 474 -14.43 -17.05 7.41
N SER A 475 -14.40 -16.78 8.72
CA SER A 475 -13.63 -17.58 9.69
C SER A 475 -14.34 -18.86 10.16
N ARG A 476 -15.64 -19.00 9.91
CA ARG A 476 -16.44 -20.09 10.46
C ARG A 476 -17.41 -20.77 9.49
N ALA A 477 -17.49 -20.28 8.25
CA ALA A 477 -18.40 -20.81 7.22
C ALA A 477 -17.76 -20.71 5.83
N ASP A 478 -18.26 -21.50 4.88
CA ASP A 478 -17.89 -21.43 3.48
C ASP A 478 -18.71 -20.32 2.80
N VAL A 479 -18.10 -19.14 2.65
CA VAL A 479 -18.80 -17.92 2.26
C VAL A 479 -18.48 -17.52 0.83
N VAL A 480 -19.56 -17.22 0.09
CA VAL A 480 -19.52 -16.48 -1.18
C VAL A 480 -20.46 -15.28 -1.11
N ILE A 481 -20.29 -14.31 -2.00
CA ILE A 481 -21.18 -13.14 -2.05
C ILE A 481 -22.46 -13.51 -2.81
N VAL A 482 -23.62 -13.13 -2.26
CA VAL A 482 -24.90 -13.29 -2.93
C VAL A 482 -25.00 -12.31 -4.09
N ASP A 483 -25.35 -12.82 -5.27
CA ASP A 483 -25.61 -12.07 -6.49
C ASP A 483 -26.85 -12.61 -7.22
N GLY A 484 -27.03 -12.26 -8.49
CA GLY A 484 -28.17 -12.73 -9.32
C GLY A 484 -28.15 -14.24 -9.59
N THR A 485 -26.99 -14.92 -9.47
CA THR A 485 -26.83 -16.32 -9.82
C THR A 485 -26.93 -17.23 -8.58
N PRO A 486 -27.92 -18.14 -8.50
CA PRO A 486 -28.04 -19.11 -7.41
C PRO A 486 -26.88 -20.14 -7.40
N ARG A 487 -26.33 -20.43 -6.23
CA ARG A 487 -25.24 -21.41 -6.08
C ARG A 487 -25.62 -22.61 -5.21
N GLY A 488 -26.81 -22.58 -4.64
CA GLY A 488 -27.35 -23.70 -3.87
C GLY A 488 -26.72 -23.86 -2.49
N ALA A 489 -26.22 -22.77 -1.90
CA ALA A 489 -25.74 -22.76 -0.53
C ALA A 489 -26.88 -23.14 0.45
N ASP A 490 -26.53 -23.72 1.60
CA ASP A 490 -27.51 -24.09 2.62
C ASP A 490 -28.21 -22.86 3.22
N TRP A 491 -27.48 -21.76 3.28
CA TRP A 491 -27.97 -20.49 3.84
C TRP A 491 -27.79 -19.33 2.86
N VAL A 492 -28.80 -18.47 2.78
CA VAL A 492 -28.73 -17.23 2.01
C VAL A 492 -29.13 -16.07 2.92
N LEU A 493 -28.20 -15.12 3.13
CA LEU A 493 -28.38 -13.95 3.98
C LEU A 493 -28.25 -12.68 3.14
N MET A 494 -29.34 -11.94 2.96
CA MET A 494 -29.34 -10.77 2.10
C MET A 494 -30.33 -9.70 2.52
N ARG A 495 -30.12 -8.47 2.04
CA ARG A 495 -31.06 -7.35 2.16
C ARG A 495 -32.12 -7.43 1.06
N GLU A 496 -33.35 -7.00 1.38
CA GLU A 496 -34.48 -6.96 0.44
C GLU A 496 -34.97 -5.54 0.13
N LYS A 497 -34.64 -4.55 0.98
CA LYS A 497 -35.15 -3.16 0.88
C LYS A 497 -34.12 -2.14 0.48
N LYS A 498 -32.81 -2.45 0.69
CA LYS A 498 -31.72 -1.58 0.38
C LYS A 498 -30.77 -2.30 -0.60
N ARG A 499 -30.34 -1.59 -1.64
CA ARG A 499 -29.43 -2.18 -2.64
C ARG A 499 -28.15 -2.68 -1.98
N ALA A 500 -27.78 -3.92 -2.26
CA ALA A 500 -26.54 -4.55 -1.88
C ALA A 500 -25.70 -4.83 -3.14
N PHE A 501 -24.44 -4.48 -3.13
CA PHE A 501 -23.52 -4.88 -4.19
C PHE A 501 -23.36 -6.42 -4.18
N PRO A 502 -23.34 -7.12 -5.33
CA PRO A 502 -23.22 -6.59 -6.69
C PRO A 502 -24.54 -6.30 -7.45
N PHE A 503 -25.70 -6.48 -6.85
CA PHE A 503 -26.96 -6.20 -7.53
C PHE A 503 -27.03 -4.76 -8.07
N ALA A 504 -27.54 -4.59 -9.29
CA ALA A 504 -27.74 -3.28 -9.88
C ALA A 504 -28.95 -2.55 -9.27
N ALA A 505 -30.01 -3.31 -8.89
CA ALA A 505 -31.23 -2.76 -8.33
C ALA A 505 -31.82 -3.62 -7.19
N VAL A 506 -32.61 -3.01 -6.32
CA VAL A 506 -33.37 -3.71 -5.25
C VAL A 506 -34.39 -4.71 -5.83
N ALA A 507 -34.91 -4.44 -7.03
CA ALA A 507 -35.84 -5.35 -7.72
C ALA A 507 -35.16 -6.72 -7.93
N GLU A 508 -33.95 -6.75 -8.47
CA GLU A 508 -33.19 -7.99 -8.69
C GLU A 508 -32.97 -8.81 -7.40
N GLN A 509 -32.75 -8.12 -6.28
CA GLN A 509 -32.62 -8.78 -4.96
C GLN A 509 -33.96 -9.45 -4.57
N ARG A 510 -35.10 -8.79 -4.78
CA ARG A 510 -36.39 -9.36 -4.49
C ARG A 510 -36.74 -10.51 -5.41
N ASP A 511 -36.42 -10.41 -6.69
CA ASP A 511 -36.60 -11.48 -7.66
C ASP A 511 -35.76 -12.72 -7.26
N ARG A 512 -34.56 -12.48 -6.80
CA ARG A 512 -33.66 -13.52 -6.27
C ARG A 512 -34.27 -14.22 -5.04
N ILE A 513 -34.82 -13.45 -4.08
CA ILE A 513 -35.49 -14.00 -2.89
C ILE A 513 -36.71 -14.82 -3.31
N SER A 514 -37.53 -14.30 -4.21
CA SER A 514 -38.76 -14.98 -4.69
C SER A 514 -38.42 -16.28 -5.41
N LEU A 515 -37.36 -16.27 -6.24
CA LEU A 515 -36.88 -17.47 -6.92
C LEU A 515 -36.46 -18.56 -5.92
N LEU A 516 -35.72 -18.20 -4.87
CA LEU A 516 -35.27 -19.15 -3.85
C LEU A 516 -36.45 -19.75 -3.07
N LEU A 517 -37.42 -18.92 -2.66
CA LEU A 517 -38.58 -19.37 -1.91
C LEU A 517 -39.45 -20.35 -2.70
N THR A 518 -39.51 -20.22 -4.03
CA THR A 518 -40.24 -21.16 -4.91
C THR A 518 -39.41 -22.42 -5.23
N HIS A 519 -38.12 -22.48 -4.87
CA HIS A 519 -37.20 -23.59 -5.20
C HIS A 519 -36.48 -24.17 -3.98
N GLY A 520 -37.26 -24.48 -2.93
CA GLY A 520 -36.77 -25.30 -1.81
C GLY A 520 -36.02 -24.55 -0.71
N TYR A 521 -36.15 -23.21 -0.65
CA TYR A 521 -35.72 -22.44 0.49
C TYR A 521 -36.92 -21.97 1.32
N GLN A 522 -36.72 -21.84 2.63
CA GLN A 522 -37.69 -21.29 3.58
C GLN A 522 -37.14 -20.03 4.24
N ASP A 523 -38.01 -19.04 4.47
CA ASP A 523 -37.70 -17.86 5.27
C ASP A 523 -37.72 -18.28 6.75
N VAL A 524 -36.53 -18.32 7.34
CA VAL A 524 -36.33 -18.71 8.75
C VAL A 524 -36.19 -17.52 9.67
N TRP A 525 -35.91 -16.33 9.11
CA TRP A 525 -35.82 -15.10 9.88
C TRP A 525 -35.91 -13.86 8.98
N ARG A 526 -36.66 -12.85 9.41
CA ARG A 526 -36.83 -11.60 8.67
C ARG A 526 -36.99 -10.42 9.61
N ARG A 527 -36.18 -9.38 9.42
CA ARG A 527 -36.29 -8.14 10.18
C ARG A 527 -35.57 -6.97 9.48
N ASP A 528 -36.10 -5.74 9.62
CA ASP A 528 -35.53 -4.48 9.13
C ASP A 528 -35.05 -4.50 7.65
N GLY A 529 -35.78 -5.25 6.80
CA GLY A 529 -35.47 -5.38 5.39
C GLY A 529 -34.31 -6.33 5.10
N VAL A 530 -34.04 -7.28 6.00
CA VAL A 530 -33.11 -8.39 5.86
C VAL A 530 -33.89 -9.71 5.93
N VAL A 531 -33.48 -10.67 5.14
CA VAL A 531 -34.00 -12.04 5.13
C VAL A 531 -32.87 -13.05 5.27
N LEU A 532 -33.10 -14.07 6.08
CA LEU A 532 -32.28 -15.27 6.17
C LEU A 532 -33.10 -16.46 5.66
N LEU A 533 -32.61 -17.08 4.60
CA LEU A 533 -33.22 -18.24 3.98
C LEU A 533 -32.39 -19.49 4.29
N HIS A 534 -33.07 -20.60 4.56
CA HIS A 534 -32.45 -21.91 4.74
C HIS A 534 -32.99 -22.89 3.69
N ARG A 535 -32.11 -23.66 3.10
CA ARG A 535 -32.45 -24.67 2.11
C ARG A 535 -33.02 -25.92 2.79
N VAL A 536 -34.26 -26.25 2.47
CA VAL A 536 -34.97 -27.40 3.06
C VAL A 536 -35.22 -28.53 2.06
N SER A 537 -35.01 -28.28 0.77
CA SER A 537 -35.18 -29.27 -0.28
C SER A 537 -34.08 -29.16 -1.34
N PRO A 538 -33.61 -30.27 -1.90
CA PRO A 538 -32.59 -30.28 -2.95
C PRO A 538 -33.12 -29.89 -4.34
N VAL A 539 -34.30 -29.24 -4.44
CA VAL A 539 -34.85 -28.80 -5.72
C VAL A 539 -33.86 -27.91 -6.45
N PRO A 540 -33.48 -28.20 -7.71
CA PRO A 540 -32.61 -27.34 -8.49
C PRO A 540 -33.23 -25.98 -8.70
N VAL A 541 -32.47 -24.90 -8.40
CA VAL A 541 -32.88 -23.54 -8.69
C VAL A 541 -32.54 -23.22 -10.16
N PRO A 542 -33.48 -22.69 -10.96
CA PRO A 542 -33.19 -22.28 -12.33
C PRO A 542 -32.04 -21.26 -12.39
N GLY A 543 -31.16 -21.41 -13.36
CA GLY A 543 -29.98 -20.55 -13.50
C GLY A 543 -28.83 -20.87 -12.54
N MET A 544 -28.90 -22.00 -11.80
CA MET A 544 -27.82 -22.43 -10.91
C MET A 544 -26.56 -22.74 -11.73
N SER A 545 -25.52 -21.94 -11.55
CA SER A 545 -24.23 -22.24 -12.16
C SER A 545 -23.55 -23.34 -11.35
N ARG A 546 -23.37 -24.50 -11.97
CA ARG A 546 -22.29 -25.40 -11.53
C ARG A 546 -20.98 -24.83 -12.08
N PRO A 547 -19.90 -24.77 -11.31
CA PRO A 547 -18.62 -24.34 -11.84
C PRO A 547 -18.21 -25.32 -12.95
N GLY A 548 -18.35 -24.87 -14.21
CA GLY A 548 -17.93 -25.60 -15.41
C GLY A 548 -16.65 -25.01 -15.96
N PRO A 549 -15.77 -25.81 -16.61
CA PRO A 549 -14.58 -25.28 -17.24
C PRO A 549 -14.98 -24.47 -18.49
N GLY A 550 -14.67 -23.18 -18.53
CA GLY A 550 -14.52 -22.43 -19.78
C GLY A 550 -15.60 -21.42 -20.18
N SER A 551 -16.24 -20.72 -19.27
CA SER A 551 -17.04 -19.53 -19.62
C SER A 551 -16.19 -18.26 -19.69
N THR A 552 -16.40 -17.45 -20.72
CA THR A 552 -15.76 -16.15 -20.88
C THR A 552 -16.25 -15.20 -19.79
N PRO A 553 -15.39 -14.49 -19.05
CA PRO A 553 -15.82 -13.62 -17.96
C PRO A 553 -16.71 -12.50 -18.46
N VAL A 554 -17.85 -12.30 -17.79
CA VAL A 554 -18.71 -11.14 -18.00
C VAL A 554 -17.97 -9.91 -17.48
N ARG A 555 -17.70 -8.96 -18.37
CA ARG A 555 -17.08 -7.66 -18.01
C ARG A 555 -17.96 -6.96 -16.96
N GLU A 556 -17.34 -6.54 -15.87
CA GLU A 556 -17.96 -5.76 -14.80
C GLU A 556 -18.49 -4.43 -15.36
N GLN A 557 -19.78 -4.39 -15.67
CA GLN A 557 -20.48 -3.14 -15.96
C GLN A 557 -20.78 -2.44 -14.63
N VAL A 558 -19.87 -1.58 -14.19
CA VAL A 558 -20.10 -0.71 -13.03
C VAL A 558 -21.14 0.34 -13.42
N PRO A 559 -22.28 0.47 -12.69
CA PRO A 559 -23.26 1.50 -12.99
C PRO A 559 -22.65 2.90 -12.87
N ALA A 560 -22.96 3.76 -13.84
CA ALA A 560 -22.44 5.14 -13.95
C ALA A 560 -22.81 6.08 -12.78
N ASP A 561 -23.51 5.59 -11.76
CA ASP A 561 -24.07 6.39 -10.66
C ASP A 561 -23.14 6.58 -9.45
N VAL A 562 -21.95 5.97 -9.43
CA VAL A 562 -21.03 6.08 -8.28
C VAL A 562 -20.48 7.51 -8.12
N GLY A 563 -20.46 8.30 -9.17
CA GLY A 563 -19.96 9.69 -9.16
C GLY A 563 -20.89 10.75 -8.56
N ARG A 564 -22.19 10.51 -8.45
CA ARG A 564 -23.15 11.56 -8.00
C ARG A 564 -23.31 11.69 -6.49
N ASN A 565 -22.95 10.68 -5.71
CA ASN A 565 -23.18 10.69 -4.26
C ASN A 565 -21.96 11.18 -3.43
N LEU A 566 -20.89 11.66 -4.07
CA LEU A 566 -19.66 12.09 -3.39
C LEU A 566 -19.78 13.46 -2.67
N PHE A 567 -20.81 14.26 -2.99
CA PHE A 567 -21.02 15.59 -2.39
C PHE A 567 -22.28 15.71 -1.50
N GLN A 568 -23.00 14.61 -1.25
CA GLN A 568 -24.14 14.57 -0.34
C GLN A 568 -23.87 13.65 0.87
N ARG A 569 -22.82 13.98 1.63
CA ARG A 569 -22.63 13.46 2.99
C ARG A 569 -22.11 14.58 3.88
#